data_b91c82a02ff0896622815b8c47dfbe85
#
_entry.id   b91c82a02ff0896622815b8c47dfbe85
#
_cell.length_a   1.000
_cell.length_b   1.000
_cell.length_c   1.000
_cell.angle_alpha   90.00
_cell.angle_beta   90.00
_cell.angle_gamma   90.00
#
_symmetry.space_group_name_H-M   'P 1'
#
loop_
_entity.id
_entity.type
_entity.pdbx_description
1 polymer ?
#
loop_
_entity_poly.entity_id
_entity_poly.type
_entity_poly.pdbx_seq_one_letter_code
_entity_poly.pdbx_strand_id
1 'polypeptide(L)'
;MKVLIIADIGNRLKIEKYISSYKKFFHYLDSVEVSFFEKKYTDLAEFDCIVVDEYNLNEAVCLYRGIYNYDNLFLWFEGALICVSDADLLKSMSNKAVKAKNWSLAKKINSIRIDLNRIMKKAVIDTYPSQLQLESTSFCNAQCIMCSHYYAGNKGALDMNQRMLDKLSELLPYLDIVIMHGNGEPFTSKLFSESVEVYSSYGIGLTTNTNLSILTDDHIRLINQSFVNIRVSCDACTREIYEGIRRRLSFDNFVKNAIRLRDLCPDVSKTMASVLMRQNIEQLPEMVAFAAEYGFDEIIFSNLGVSLIVGNEKDNISNYPYLASKQLKKAIDMGSKCGIKVTIPSSFDLSLDDELICGEEIEIIHSMPFFRREEEILAIRDFAESVVGDEYRIVENLSDCFWEENLFECEGICEWCIEKPYIDLNGDVFVCCINASYRVGNIFDYDSFLDLWNNDTYKRIRTLFYNGKLPGFCDNCQFILNGSLKKLSVPSPSKDFYQRRHISKFYHDYCEANADE
;
A
#
# COMPACT_ATOMS: atom_id res chain seq x y z
N MET A 1 7.85 -39.58 -19.16
CA MET A 1 7.90 -38.23 -18.54
C MET A 1 6.55 -37.57 -18.74
N LYS A 2 5.86 -37.25 -17.68
CA LYS A 2 4.61 -36.48 -17.69
C LYS A 2 4.93 -34.98 -17.58
N VAL A 3 4.47 -34.19 -18.54
CA VAL A 3 4.69 -32.75 -18.59
C VAL A 3 3.35 -32.05 -18.49
N LEU A 4 3.20 -31.18 -17.50
CA LEU A 4 2.06 -30.29 -17.39
C LEU A 4 2.43 -28.90 -17.95
N ILE A 5 1.60 -28.33 -18.83
CA ILE A 5 1.77 -27.00 -19.38
C ILE A 5 0.68 -26.08 -18.82
N ILE A 6 1.10 -25.06 -18.09
CA ILE A 6 0.27 -23.98 -17.56
C ILE A 6 0.60 -22.71 -18.34
N ALA A 7 -0.14 -22.44 -19.41
CA ALA A 7 0.14 -21.34 -20.31
C ALA A 7 -1.11 -20.93 -21.09
N ASP A 8 -1.13 -19.73 -21.66
CA ASP A 8 -2.17 -19.34 -22.60
C ASP A 8 -2.12 -20.15 -23.92
N ILE A 9 -3.17 -20.10 -24.71
CA ILE A 9 -3.31 -20.94 -25.94
C ILE A 9 -2.14 -20.69 -26.92
N GLY A 10 -1.71 -19.43 -27.08
CA GLY A 10 -0.63 -19.09 -28.01
C GLY A 10 0.71 -19.64 -27.58
N ASN A 11 1.01 -19.59 -26.29
CA ASN A 11 2.24 -20.13 -25.72
C ASN A 11 2.21 -21.65 -25.62
N ARG A 12 1.06 -22.28 -25.32
CA ARG A 12 0.91 -23.74 -25.30
C ARG A 12 1.42 -24.37 -26.58
N LEU A 13 0.99 -23.91 -27.74
CA LEU A 13 1.42 -24.44 -29.04
C LEU A 13 2.92 -24.27 -29.29
N LYS A 14 3.51 -23.13 -28.87
CA LYS A 14 4.94 -22.87 -29.00
C LYS A 14 5.75 -23.83 -28.10
N ILE A 15 5.32 -23.98 -26.83
CA ILE A 15 5.95 -24.82 -25.82
C ILE A 15 5.89 -26.30 -26.29
N GLU A 16 4.73 -26.76 -26.74
CA GLU A 16 4.55 -28.10 -27.24
C GLU A 16 5.45 -28.41 -28.45
N LYS A 17 5.55 -27.47 -29.39
CA LYS A 17 6.44 -27.59 -30.55
C LYS A 17 7.92 -27.62 -30.11
N TYR A 18 8.30 -26.80 -29.13
CA TYR A 18 9.63 -26.80 -28.57
C TYR A 18 9.97 -28.13 -27.89
N ILE A 19 9.14 -28.59 -26.97
CA ILE A 19 9.33 -29.90 -26.29
C ILE A 19 9.40 -31.02 -27.30
N SER A 20 8.53 -31.00 -28.31
CA SER A 20 8.54 -32.01 -29.37
C SER A 20 9.80 -32.02 -30.22
N SER A 21 10.42 -30.85 -30.43
CA SER A 21 11.70 -30.75 -31.14
C SER A 21 12.87 -31.31 -30.32
N TYR A 22 12.82 -31.20 -29.00
CA TYR A 22 13.84 -31.75 -28.10
C TYR A 22 13.72 -33.27 -27.91
N LYS A 23 12.54 -33.90 -28.16
CA LYS A 23 12.41 -35.37 -28.16
C LYS A 23 13.43 -36.06 -29.08
N LYS A 24 13.86 -35.38 -30.14
CA LYS A 24 14.88 -35.92 -31.07
C LYS A 24 16.30 -35.98 -30.48
N PHE A 25 16.57 -35.22 -29.43
CA PHE A 25 17.89 -35.15 -28.77
C PHE A 25 17.97 -36.04 -27.52
N PHE A 26 16.83 -36.35 -26.89
CA PHE A 26 16.80 -37.19 -25.70
C PHE A 26 16.41 -38.65 -26.08
N HIS A 27 17.37 -39.43 -26.56
CA HIS A 27 17.17 -40.86 -26.87
C HIS A 27 16.76 -41.73 -25.69
N TYR A 28 16.63 -41.19 -24.50
CA TYR A 28 16.27 -41.89 -23.25
C TYR A 28 14.80 -41.70 -22.84
N LEU A 29 13.99 -40.94 -23.58
CA LEU A 29 12.60 -40.69 -23.23
C LEU A 29 11.69 -41.50 -24.16
N ASP A 30 11.29 -42.71 -23.73
CA ASP A 30 10.42 -43.60 -24.49
C ASP A 30 9.01 -43.01 -24.75
N SER A 31 8.53 -42.14 -23.88
CA SER A 31 7.29 -41.39 -24.08
C SER A 31 7.28 -40.07 -23.30
N VAL A 32 6.74 -39.01 -23.92
CA VAL A 32 6.42 -37.73 -23.25
C VAL A 32 4.91 -37.55 -23.39
N GLU A 33 4.22 -37.59 -22.27
CA GLU A 33 2.81 -37.27 -22.16
C GLU A 33 2.68 -35.81 -21.80
N VAL A 34 2.00 -35.01 -22.63
CA VAL A 34 1.78 -33.58 -22.41
C VAL A 34 0.34 -33.38 -22.00
N SER A 35 0.14 -32.80 -20.84
CA SER A 35 -1.17 -32.39 -20.34
C SER A 35 -1.23 -30.87 -20.23
N PHE A 36 -2.41 -30.30 -20.50
CA PHE A 36 -2.65 -28.86 -20.30
C PHE A 36 -3.41 -28.66 -19.00
N PHE A 37 -3.06 -27.61 -18.29
CA PHE A 37 -3.71 -27.29 -17.03
C PHE A 37 -5.21 -27.03 -17.26
N GLU A 38 -6.02 -27.84 -16.62
CA GLU A 38 -7.44 -27.59 -16.41
C GLU A 38 -7.67 -27.55 -14.89
N LYS A 39 -8.57 -26.69 -14.42
CA LYS A 39 -8.84 -26.48 -12.97
C LYS A 39 -9.16 -27.76 -12.15
N LYS A 40 -9.26 -28.89 -12.79
CA LYS A 40 -9.52 -30.21 -12.17
C LYS A 40 -8.26 -30.88 -11.59
N TYR A 41 -7.05 -30.45 -11.95
CA TYR A 41 -5.82 -31.06 -11.42
C TYR A 41 -5.61 -30.61 -9.97
N THR A 42 -5.67 -31.55 -9.03
CA THR A 42 -5.53 -31.29 -7.59
C THR A 42 -4.15 -31.73 -7.06
N ASP A 43 -3.43 -32.55 -7.79
CA ASP A 43 -2.10 -33.03 -7.40
C ASP A 43 -1.09 -32.82 -8.53
N LEU A 44 -0.17 -31.90 -8.32
CA LEU A 44 0.91 -31.62 -9.27
C LEU A 44 2.11 -32.55 -9.10
N ALA A 45 2.15 -33.36 -8.03
CA ALA A 45 3.22 -34.32 -7.78
C ALA A 45 3.23 -35.50 -8.78
N GLU A 46 2.14 -35.69 -9.53
CA GLU A 46 2.08 -36.73 -10.60
C GLU A 46 2.88 -36.36 -11.85
N PHE A 47 3.32 -35.09 -11.98
CA PHE A 47 4.06 -34.62 -13.15
C PHE A 47 5.56 -34.60 -12.92
N ASP A 48 6.33 -35.14 -13.85
CA ASP A 48 7.79 -35.13 -13.82
C ASP A 48 8.37 -33.74 -14.16
N CYS A 49 7.61 -32.96 -14.93
CA CYS A 49 8.02 -31.61 -15.35
C CYS A 49 6.78 -30.72 -15.48
N ILE A 50 6.89 -29.48 -15.00
CA ILE A 50 5.86 -28.47 -15.14
C ILE A 50 6.45 -27.28 -15.88
N VAL A 51 5.79 -26.87 -16.96
CA VAL A 51 6.16 -25.72 -17.77
C VAL A 51 5.11 -24.64 -17.60
N VAL A 52 5.54 -23.47 -17.20
CA VAL A 52 4.69 -22.30 -16.94
C VAL A 52 5.15 -21.17 -17.84
N ASP A 53 4.23 -20.43 -18.44
CA ASP A 53 4.59 -19.16 -19.06
C ASP A 53 4.61 -18.01 -18.02
N GLU A 54 5.21 -16.91 -18.42
CA GLU A 54 5.39 -15.73 -17.56
C GLU A 54 4.08 -15.12 -17.04
N TYR A 55 2.94 -15.35 -17.74
CA TYR A 55 1.63 -14.81 -17.35
C TYR A 55 0.93 -15.67 -16.30
N ASN A 56 1.25 -16.97 -16.25
CA ASN A 56 0.63 -17.94 -15.37
C ASN A 56 1.54 -18.36 -14.20
N LEU A 57 2.71 -17.73 -14.04
CA LEU A 57 3.67 -18.10 -13.00
C LEU A 57 3.07 -17.97 -11.59
N ASN A 58 2.34 -16.90 -11.31
CA ASN A 58 1.70 -16.71 -10.00
C ASN A 58 0.63 -17.77 -9.69
N GLU A 59 -0.14 -18.21 -10.69
CA GLU A 59 -1.14 -19.26 -10.52
C GLU A 59 -0.46 -20.61 -10.25
N ALA A 60 0.60 -20.92 -10.99
CA ALA A 60 1.41 -22.12 -10.76
C ALA A 60 2.06 -22.11 -9.38
N VAL A 61 2.58 -20.95 -8.93
CA VAL A 61 3.16 -20.76 -7.60
C VAL A 61 2.16 -21.03 -6.50
N CYS A 62 0.92 -20.55 -6.65
CA CYS A 62 -0.14 -20.81 -5.68
C CYS A 62 -0.49 -22.31 -5.58
N LEU A 63 -0.46 -23.04 -6.71
CA LEU A 63 -0.69 -24.47 -6.76
C LEU A 63 0.49 -25.27 -6.18
N TYR A 64 1.72 -24.73 -6.30
CA TYR A 64 2.97 -25.37 -5.86
C TYR A 64 3.25 -25.26 -4.36
N ARG A 65 2.44 -24.58 -3.59
CA ARG A 65 2.66 -24.35 -2.13
C ARG A 65 2.86 -25.60 -1.28
N GLY A 66 2.70 -26.80 -1.86
CA GLY A 66 2.92 -28.09 -1.21
C GLY A 66 4.09 -28.92 -1.73
N ILE A 67 4.82 -28.50 -2.76
CA ILE A 67 5.85 -29.31 -3.43
C ILE A 67 7.23 -28.76 -3.15
N TYR A 68 8.09 -29.58 -2.55
CA TYR A 68 9.43 -29.18 -2.05
C TYR A 68 10.56 -29.24 -3.08
N ASN A 69 10.29 -29.58 -4.35
CA ASN A 69 11.33 -29.72 -5.38
C ASN A 69 11.03 -28.86 -6.60
N TYR A 70 11.74 -27.74 -6.73
CA TYR A 70 11.62 -26.80 -7.84
C TYR A 70 12.48 -27.13 -9.06
N ASP A 71 13.26 -28.21 -9.01
CA ASP A 71 14.13 -28.63 -10.13
C ASP A 71 13.33 -29.07 -11.36
N ASN A 72 12.04 -29.35 -11.16
CA ASN A 72 11.11 -29.79 -12.21
C ASN A 72 10.21 -28.66 -12.72
N LEU A 73 10.35 -27.43 -12.21
CA LEU A 73 9.60 -26.27 -12.67
C LEU A 73 10.41 -25.48 -13.69
N PHE A 74 9.84 -25.31 -14.88
CA PHE A 74 10.45 -24.59 -15.99
C PHE A 74 9.58 -23.41 -16.39
N LEU A 75 10.23 -22.27 -16.57
CA LEU A 75 9.60 -21.08 -17.11
C LEU A 75 9.79 -21.03 -18.63
N TRP A 76 8.70 -20.88 -19.38
CA TRP A 76 8.74 -20.53 -20.79
C TRP A 76 8.85 -19.01 -20.92
N PHE A 77 10.00 -18.55 -21.34
CA PHE A 77 10.31 -17.12 -21.42
C PHE A 77 11.15 -16.81 -22.68
N GLU A 78 10.72 -15.82 -23.46
CA GLU A 78 11.40 -15.38 -24.68
C GLU A 78 11.78 -16.52 -25.64
N GLY A 79 10.94 -17.54 -25.75
CA GLY A 79 11.15 -18.66 -26.64
C GLY A 79 12.12 -19.75 -26.14
N ALA A 80 12.50 -19.72 -24.88
CA ALA A 80 13.36 -20.71 -24.23
C ALA A 80 12.71 -21.27 -22.95
N LEU A 81 13.08 -22.52 -22.60
CA LEU A 81 12.78 -23.11 -21.31
C LEU A 81 13.92 -22.81 -20.34
N ILE A 82 13.57 -22.17 -19.23
CA ILE A 82 14.51 -21.81 -18.16
C ILE A 82 14.11 -22.60 -16.92
N CYS A 83 15.03 -23.38 -16.37
CA CYS A 83 14.82 -23.99 -15.07
C CYS A 83 14.74 -22.89 -14.01
N VAL A 84 13.68 -22.92 -13.21
CA VAL A 84 13.40 -21.88 -12.21
C VAL A 84 14.46 -21.88 -11.10
N SER A 85 15.14 -23.00 -10.86
CA SER A 85 16.27 -23.07 -9.94
C SER A 85 17.56 -22.39 -10.46
N ASP A 86 17.64 -22.06 -11.76
CA ASP A 86 18.82 -21.37 -12.34
C ASP A 86 18.75 -19.85 -12.12
N ALA A 87 18.95 -19.44 -10.86
CA ALA A 87 18.95 -18.03 -10.46
C ALA A 87 20.05 -17.20 -11.17
N ASP A 88 21.18 -17.81 -11.50
CA ASP A 88 22.32 -17.12 -12.14
C ASP A 88 22.00 -16.76 -13.58
N LEU A 89 21.32 -17.64 -14.31
CA LEU A 89 20.86 -17.36 -15.68
C LEU A 89 19.88 -16.18 -15.69
N LEU A 90 18.87 -16.19 -14.83
CA LEU A 90 17.89 -15.10 -14.73
C LEU A 90 18.57 -13.78 -14.34
N LYS A 91 19.54 -13.81 -13.41
CA LYS A 91 20.33 -12.62 -13.04
C LYS A 91 21.17 -12.09 -14.22
N SER A 92 21.79 -12.99 -14.98
CA SER A 92 22.56 -12.62 -16.18
C SER A 92 21.65 -11.97 -17.24
N MET A 93 20.45 -12.53 -17.46
CA MET A 93 19.46 -11.97 -18.40
C MET A 93 18.98 -10.58 -17.95
N SER A 94 18.70 -10.41 -16.66
CA SER A 94 18.34 -9.11 -16.08
C SER A 94 19.42 -8.05 -16.34
N ASN A 95 20.68 -8.38 -16.08
CA ASN A 95 21.80 -7.49 -16.31
C ASN A 95 21.95 -7.13 -17.81
N LYS A 96 21.73 -8.07 -18.72
CA LYS A 96 21.74 -7.81 -20.17
C LYS A 96 20.60 -6.88 -20.59
N ALA A 97 19.39 -7.09 -20.05
CA ALA A 97 18.24 -6.23 -20.31
C ALA A 97 18.49 -4.79 -19.86
N VAL A 98 19.05 -4.59 -18.66
CA VAL A 98 19.43 -3.26 -18.15
C VAL A 98 20.48 -2.58 -19.04
N LYS A 99 21.53 -3.30 -19.43
CA LYS A 99 22.55 -2.76 -20.35
C LYS A 99 21.98 -2.36 -21.69
N ALA A 100 20.99 -3.09 -22.20
CA ALA A 100 20.30 -2.80 -23.44
C ALA A 100 19.19 -1.75 -23.30
N LYS A 101 18.97 -1.21 -22.09
CA LYS A 101 17.86 -0.30 -21.75
C LYS A 101 16.48 -0.88 -22.09
N ASN A 102 16.34 -2.20 -22.07
CA ASN A 102 15.06 -2.89 -22.19
C ASN A 102 14.40 -3.00 -20.81
N TRP A 103 13.79 -1.90 -20.39
CA TRP A 103 13.20 -1.78 -19.04
C TRP A 103 12.07 -2.77 -18.82
N SER A 104 11.21 -2.98 -19.84
CA SER A 104 10.10 -3.95 -19.74
C SER A 104 10.62 -5.35 -19.43
N LEU A 105 11.67 -5.78 -20.13
CA LEU A 105 12.28 -7.09 -19.89
C LEU A 105 12.99 -7.17 -18.52
N ALA A 106 13.68 -6.09 -18.10
CA ALA A 106 14.34 -6.04 -16.80
C ALA A 106 13.34 -6.18 -15.64
N LYS A 107 12.21 -5.44 -15.69
CA LYS A 107 11.13 -5.49 -14.72
C LYS A 107 10.49 -6.88 -14.65
N LYS A 108 10.17 -7.45 -15.81
CA LYS A 108 9.58 -8.78 -15.92
C LYS A 108 10.46 -9.86 -15.28
N ILE A 109 11.76 -9.87 -15.58
CA ILE A 109 12.71 -10.80 -14.98
C ILE A 109 12.82 -10.56 -13.46
N ASN A 110 12.84 -9.30 -13.01
CA ASN A 110 12.90 -8.97 -11.61
C ASN A 110 11.65 -9.47 -10.85
N SER A 111 10.45 -9.29 -11.42
CA SER A 111 9.19 -9.79 -10.85
C SER A 111 9.21 -11.31 -10.71
N ILE A 112 9.63 -12.05 -11.75
CA ILE A 112 9.80 -13.50 -11.70
C ILE A 112 10.74 -13.90 -10.55
N ARG A 113 11.88 -13.24 -10.42
CA ARG A 113 12.86 -13.53 -9.37
C ARG A 113 12.33 -13.19 -7.97
N ILE A 114 11.50 -12.14 -7.82
CA ILE A 114 10.81 -11.83 -6.57
C ILE A 114 9.89 -13.00 -6.17
N ASP A 115 9.08 -13.50 -7.11
CA ASP A 115 8.20 -14.63 -6.83
C ASP A 115 8.98 -15.89 -6.46
N LEU A 116 10.09 -16.18 -7.13
CA LEU A 116 10.99 -17.25 -6.75
C LEU A 116 11.56 -17.09 -5.34
N ASN A 117 11.99 -15.90 -4.97
CA ASN A 117 12.47 -15.63 -3.61
C ASN A 117 11.37 -15.85 -2.56
N ARG A 118 10.12 -15.52 -2.88
CA ARG A 118 8.95 -15.81 -2.03
C ARG A 118 8.74 -17.30 -1.86
N ILE A 119 8.70 -18.05 -2.97
CA ILE A 119 8.49 -19.49 -2.98
C ILE A 119 9.57 -20.20 -2.18
N MET A 120 10.82 -19.84 -2.41
CA MET A 120 11.99 -20.40 -1.73
C MET A 120 12.17 -19.85 -0.31
N LYS A 121 11.27 -18.97 0.17
CA LYS A 121 11.32 -18.35 1.49
C LYS A 121 12.68 -17.71 1.82
N LYS A 122 13.28 -17.04 0.84
CA LYS A 122 14.61 -16.44 0.99
C LYS A 122 14.54 -15.18 1.86
N ALA A 123 15.22 -15.20 3.01
CA ALA A 123 15.40 -14.02 3.83
C ALA A 123 16.41 -13.03 3.21
N VAL A 124 17.44 -13.55 2.55
CA VAL A 124 18.39 -12.78 1.75
C VAL A 124 17.97 -12.85 0.29
N ILE A 125 17.71 -11.69 -0.32
CA ILE A 125 17.22 -11.60 -1.69
C ILE A 125 18.18 -10.80 -2.56
N ASP A 126 18.28 -11.16 -3.82
CA ASP A 126 19.12 -10.51 -4.82
C ASP A 126 18.31 -9.79 -5.90
N THR A 127 17.08 -9.42 -5.54
CA THR A 127 16.13 -8.67 -6.36
C THR A 127 15.88 -7.29 -5.80
N TYR A 128 15.61 -6.35 -6.68
CA TYR A 128 15.16 -5.02 -6.30
C TYR A 128 13.63 -5.02 -6.06
N PRO A 129 13.10 -4.05 -5.29
CA PRO A 129 11.65 -3.90 -5.17
C PRO A 129 11.02 -3.63 -6.53
N SER A 130 9.80 -4.12 -6.75
CA SER A 130 9.00 -3.83 -7.95
C SER A 130 8.16 -2.58 -7.78
N GLN A 131 7.92 -2.16 -6.55
CA GLN A 131 7.19 -0.95 -6.20
C GLN A 131 7.98 -0.13 -5.19
N LEU A 132 7.75 1.17 -5.19
CA LEU A 132 8.36 2.10 -4.23
C LEU A 132 7.33 3.12 -3.80
N GLN A 133 7.12 3.29 -2.50
CA GLN A 133 6.47 4.50 -2.00
C GLN A 133 7.52 5.51 -1.58
N LEU A 134 7.43 6.70 -2.15
CA LEU A 134 8.39 7.78 -1.95
C LEU A 134 7.65 9.06 -1.59
N GLU A 135 8.02 9.66 -0.47
CA GLU A 135 7.52 10.98 -0.10
C GLU A 135 8.13 12.05 -1.02
N SER A 136 7.27 12.84 -1.67
CA SER A 136 7.69 13.87 -2.62
C SER A 136 7.96 15.22 -1.95
N THR A 137 7.17 15.54 -0.92
CA THR A 137 7.27 16.75 -0.12
C THR A 137 6.56 16.55 1.22
N SER A 138 7.02 17.20 2.26
CA SER A 138 6.31 17.30 3.54
C SER A 138 5.44 18.56 3.61
N PHE A 139 5.53 19.45 2.63
CA PHE A 139 4.67 20.63 2.59
C PHE A 139 3.24 20.22 2.17
N CYS A 140 2.26 20.73 2.93
CA CYS A 140 0.84 20.59 2.59
C CYS A 140 0.15 21.95 2.73
N ASN A 141 -0.65 22.31 1.73
CA ASN A 141 -1.42 23.55 1.74
C ASN A 141 -2.76 23.45 2.51
N ALA A 142 -3.10 22.22 2.99
CA ALA A 142 -4.29 21.96 3.80
C ALA A 142 -3.97 21.90 5.31
N GLN A 143 -5.02 22.01 6.13
CA GLN A 143 -4.97 21.86 7.59
C GLN A 143 -6.11 20.95 8.06
N CYS A 144 -6.12 19.70 7.56
CA CYS A 144 -7.19 18.76 7.84
C CYS A 144 -7.26 18.41 9.34
N ILE A 145 -8.49 18.39 9.90
CA ILE A 145 -8.72 18.21 11.34
C ILE A 145 -8.26 16.86 11.89
N MET A 146 -8.10 15.84 11.01
CA MET A 146 -7.65 14.50 11.39
C MET A 146 -6.16 14.25 11.11
N CYS A 147 -5.45 15.20 10.49
CA CYS A 147 -4.11 14.96 9.98
C CYS A 147 -3.05 15.18 11.06
N SER A 148 -2.44 14.09 11.54
CA SER A 148 -1.36 14.17 12.54
C SER A 148 -0.17 15.02 12.07
N HIS A 149 0.13 15.03 10.77
CA HIS A 149 1.18 15.86 10.20
C HIS A 149 0.96 17.37 10.39
N TYR A 150 -0.30 17.84 10.30
CA TYR A 150 -0.63 19.23 10.57
C TYR A 150 -0.38 19.61 12.03
N TYR A 151 -0.74 18.72 12.97
CA TYR A 151 -0.56 18.98 14.41
C TYR A 151 0.89 18.77 14.87
N ALA A 152 1.61 17.84 14.28
CA ALA A 152 3.02 17.56 14.64
C ALA A 152 4.00 18.70 14.28
N GLY A 153 3.50 19.75 13.61
CA GLY A 153 4.30 20.92 13.24
C GLY A 153 5.14 20.70 11.98
N ASN A 154 4.93 21.55 11.01
CA ASN A 154 5.74 21.61 9.78
C ASN A 154 7.07 22.33 10.07
N LYS A 155 7.90 21.81 10.98
CA LYS A 155 9.22 22.40 11.26
C LYS A 155 10.14 22.17 10.07
N GLY A 156 10.12 23.11 9.12
CA GLY A 156 10.93 23.08 7.90
C GLY A 156 10.36 22.10 6.89
N ALA A 157 9.36 22.56 6.10
CA ALA A 157 8.88 21.79 4.98
C ALA A 157 10.05 21.35 4.09
N LEU A 158 10.22 20.05 3.95
CA LEU A 158 11.24 19.42 3.10
C LEU A 158 10.62 19.08 1.75
N ASP A 159 11.39 19.23 0.71
CA ASP A 159 11.10 18.70 -0.61
C ASP A 159 12.13 17.62 -0.96
N MET A 160 11.71 16.66 -1.74
CA MET A 160 12.63 15.74 -2.41
C MET A 160 13.67 16.55 -3.18
N ASN A 161 14.91 16.09 -3.18
CA ASN A 161 16.02 16.76 -3.83
C ASN A 161 16.71 15.83 -4.84
N GLN A 162 17.57 16.43 -5.69
CA GLN A 162 18.29 15.69 -6.74
C GLN A 162 19.14 14.54 -6.19
N ARG A 163 19.78 14.73 -5.02
CA ARG A 163 20.57 13.66 -4.38
C ARG A 163 19.73 12.41 -4.10
N MET A 164 18.46 12.58 -3.75
CA MET A 164 17.52 11.47 -3.54
C MET A 164 17.24 10.75 -4.87
N LEU A 165 16.91 11.49 -5.92
CA LEU A 165 16.69 10.91 -7.26
C LEU A 165 17.89 10.16 -7.77
N ASP A 166 19.09 10.73 -7.61
CA ASP A 166 20.35 10.11 -8.02
C ASP A 166 20.58 8.80 -7.25
N LYS A 167 20.35 8.80 -5.93
CA LYS A 167 20.50 7.62 -5.09
C LYS A 167 19.52 6.49 -5.44
N LEU A 168 18.30 6.85 -5.83
CA LEU A 168 17.27 5.88 -6.21
C LEU A 168 17.40 5.41 -7.66
N SER A 169 18.33 5.97 -8.44
CA SER A 169 18.49 5.64 -9.86
C SER A 169 18.78 4.16 -10.13
N GLU A 170 19.42 3.47 -9.19
CA GLU A 170 19.69 2.03 -9.29
C GLU A 170 18.41 1.16 -9.26
N LEU A 171 17.31 1.68 -8.69
CA LEU A 171 16.02 0.98 -8.61
C LEU A 171 15.20 1.10 -9.89
N LEU A 172 15.34 2.22 -10.61
CA LEU A 172 14.43 2.61 -11.70
C LEU A 172 14.27 1.53 -12.79
N PRO A 173 15.33 0.77 -13.18
CA PRO A 173 15.18 -0.31 -14.17
C PRO A 173 14.23 -1.42 -13.76
N TYR A 174 13.91 -1.55 -12.46
CA TYR A 174 13.19 -2.68 -11.87
C TYR A 174 11.82 -2.32 -11.33
N LEU A 175 11.52 -1.01 -11.17
CA LEU A 175 10.27 -0.54 -10.61
C LEU A 175 9.15 -0.56 -11.66
N ASP A 176 8.05 -1.25 -11.34
CA ASP A 176 6.80 -1.18 -12.09
C ASP A 176 5.96 0.04 -11.68
N ILE A 177 5.92 0.32 -10.38
CA ILE A 177 5.08 1.39 -9.79
C ILE A 177 5.89 2.23 -8.83
N VAL A 178 5.73 3.56 -8.92
CA VAL A 178 6.13 4.51 -7.88
C VAL A 178 4.88 5.20 -7.32
N ILE A 179 4.75 5.15 -6.00
CA ILE A 179 3.66 5.76 -5.25
C ILE A 179 4.19 7.07 -4.69
N MET A 180 3.81 8.18 -5.33
CA MET A 180 4.35 9.51 -5.06
C MET A 180 3.55 10.23 -3.97
N HIS A 181 3.50 9.70 -2.75
CA HIS A 181 2.90 10.41 -1.62
C HIS A 181 3.48 9.99 -0.27
N GLY A 182 3.42 10.89 0.68
CA GLY A 182 3.74 10.74 2.09
C GLY A 182 2.84 11.65 2.93
N ASN A 183 3.44 12.51 3.72
CA ASN A 183 2.73 13.42 4.63
C ASN A 183 2.24 14.72 3.97
N GLY A 184 2.90 15.20 2.92
CA GLY A 184 2.56 16.46 2.24
C GLY A 184 1.51 16.33 1.13
N GLU A 185 1.35 17.42 0.36
CA GLU A 185 0.57 17.43 -0.87
C GLU A 185 1.51 17.30 -2.08
N PRO A 186 1.51 16.17 -2.80
CA PRO A 186 2.50 15.91 -3.86
C PRO A 186 2.54 16.97 -4.97
N PHE A 187 1.39 17.54 -5.34
CA PHE A 187 1.32 18.57 -6.38
C PHE A 187 1.92 19.92 -5.98
N THR A 188 2.40 20.04 -4.74
CA THR A 188 3.19 21.22 -4.29
C THR A 188 4.69 20.97 -4.35
N SER A 189 5.15 19.74 -4.61
CA SER A 189 6.58 19.42 -4.66
C SER A 189 7.28 20.14 -5.81
N LYS A 190 8.45 20.73 -5.51
CA LYS A 190 9.25 21.48 -6.50
C LYS A 190 9.82 20.59 -7.60
N LEU A 191 10.12 19.33 -7.28
CA LEU A 191 10.65 18.36 -8.24
C LEU A 191 9.57 17.41 -8.80
N PHE A 192 8.28 17.74 -8.64
CA PHE A 192 7.21 16.87 -9.11
C PHE A 192 7.34 16.56 -10.60
N SER A 193 7.39 17.59 -11.45
CA SER A 193 7.46 17.42 -12.89
C SER A 193 8.71 16.67 -13.35
N GLU A 194 9.88 17.05 -12.81
CA GLU A 194 11.15 16.40 -13.12
C GLU A 194 11.15 14.92 -12.71
N SER A 195 10.64 14.61 -11.52
CA SER A 195 10.54 13.23 -11.04
C SER A 195 9.65 12.38 -11.93
N VAL A 196 8.47 12.91 -12.33
CA VAL A 196 7.56 12.22 -13.24
C VAL A 196 8.22 11.94 -14.58
N GLU A 197 8.94 12.89 -15.15
CA GLU A 197 9.66 12.71 -16.42
C GLU A 197 10.76 11.64 -16.32
N VAL A 198 11.51 11.65 -15.21
CA VAL A 198 12.53 10.61 -14.95
C VAL A 198 11.86 9.23 -14.87
N TYR A 199 10.83 9.06 -14.05
CA TYR A 199 10.14 7.76 -13.90
C TYR A 199 9.51 7.29 -15.21
N SER A 200 8.88 8.23 -15.95
CA SER A 200 8.29 7.95 -17.26
C SER A 200 9.31 7.40 -18.27
N SER A 201 10.55 7.92 -18.25
CA SER A 201 11.62 7.46 -19.15
C SER A 201 12.00 5.99 -18.95
N TYR A 202 11.68 5.43 -17.79
CA TYR A 202 11.83 4.01 -17.47
C TYR A 202 10.52 3.21 -17.66
N GLY A 203 9.45 3.85 -18.14
CA GLY A 203 8.14 3.22 -18.28
C GLY A 203 7.55 2.79 -16.95
N ILE A 204 7.76 3.57 -15.89
CA ILE A 204 7.22 3.33 -14.55
C ILE A 204 5.82 3.91 -14.48
N GLY A 205 4.84 3.11 -14.02
CA GLY A 205 3.50 3.59 -13.71
C GLY A 205 3.49 4.38 -12.40
N LEU A 206 2.78 5.51 -12.39
CA LEU A 206 2.73 6.38 -11.21
C LEU A 206 1.36 6.34 -10.54
N THR A 207 1.36 6.46 -9.23
CA THR A 207 0.17 6.72 -8.43
C THR A 207 0.44 7.79 -7.39
N THR A 208 -0.58 8.52 -6.98
CA THR A 208 -0.47 9.50 -5.91
C THR A 208 -1.77 9.67 -5.14
N ASN A 209 -1.68 10.15 -3.90
CA ASN A 209 -2.83 10.69 -3.16
C ASN A 209 -2.72 12.21 -3.18
N THR A 210 -3.78 12.90 -3.56
CA THR A 210 -3.81 14.37 -3.61
C THR A 210 -5.10 14.91 -3.01
N ASN A 211 -5.03 16.10 -2.42
CA ASN A 211 -6.20 16.87 -2.00
C ASN A 211 -6.88 17.60 -3.19
N LEU A 212 -6.27 17.50 -4.37
CA LEU A 212 -6.75 18.06 -5.65
C LEU A 212 -7.00 19.59 -5.63
N SER A 213 -6.49 20.31 -4.65
CA SER A 213 -6.62 21.77 -4.60
C SER A 213 -5.79 22.49 -5.67
N ILE A 214 -4.75 21.84 -6.16
CA ILE A 214 -3.85 22.34 -7.21
C ILE A 214 -3.91 21.35 -8.37
N LEU A 215 -4.31 21.84 -9.56
CA LEU A 215 -4.30 21.05 -10.79
C LEU A 215 -3.98 21.97 -11.96
N THR A 216 -2.71 22.07 -12.33
CA THR A 216 -2.24 22.88 -13.47
C THR A 216 -2.38 22.10 -14.79
N ASP A 217 -2.20 22.77 -15.93
CA ASP A 217 -2.19 22.10 -17.23
C ASP A 217 -0.96 21.19 -17.37
N ASP A 218 0.17 21.55 -16.75
CA ASP A 218 1.34 20.67 -16.70
C ASP A 218 1.06 19.40 -15.86
N HIS A 219 0.38 19.51 -14.72
CA HIS A 219 -0.09 18.34 -13.98
C HIS A 219 -0.98 17.44 -14.84
N ILE A 220 -1.93 17.99 -15.60
CA ILE A 220 -2.78 17.21 -16.52
C ILE A 220 -1.94 16.48 -17.58
N ARG A 221 -0.98 17.16 -18.19
CA ARG A 221 -0.05 16.55 -19.16
C ARG A 221 0.70 15.37 -18.54
N LEU A 222 1.31 15.56 -17.38
CA LEU A 222 2.09 14.54 -16.67
C LEU A 222 1.24 13.36 -16.19
N ILE A 223 0.01 13.66 -15.73
CA ILE A 223 -0.95 12.63 -15.32
C ILE A 223 -1.27 11.71 -16.51
N ASN A 224 -1.62 12.26 -17.66
CA ASN A 224 -1.91 11.47 -18.86
C ASN A 224 -0.68 10.70 -19.38
N GLN A 225 0.52 11.17 -19.08
CA GLN A 225 1.76 10.55 -19.55
C GLN A 225 2.09 9.25 -18.79
N SER A 226 1.88 9.20 -17.48
CA SER A 226 2.49 8.15 -16.65
C SER A 226 1.64 7.65 -15.49
N PHE A 227 0.55 8.33 -15.13
CA PHE A 227 -0.24 7.89 -13.99
C PHE A 227 -1.20 6.77 -14.38
N VAL A 228 -1.17 5.69 -13.61
CA VAL A 228 -2.12 4.58 -13.74
C VAL A 228 -3.32 4.76 -12.83
N ASN A 229 -3.15 5.47 -11.71
CA ASN A 229 -4.23 5.80 -10.80
C ASN A 229 -3.94 7.11 -10.07
N ILE A 230 -4.99 7.90 -9.82
CA ILE A 230 -4.97 9.04 -8.90
C ILE A 230 -6.01 8.81 -7.83
N ARG A 231 -5.55 8.84 -6.58
CA ARG A 231 -6.42 8.81 -5.42
C ARG A 231 -6.66 10.22 -4.91
N VAL A 232 -7.90 10.66 -4.98
CA VAL A 232 -8.32 12.01 -4.59
C VAL A 232 -8.94 11.97 -3.22
N SER A 233 -8.39 12.73 -2.31
CA SER A 233 -8.85 12.82 -0.93
C SER A 233 -10.05 13.75 -0.81
N CYS A 234 -11.23 13.21 -0.45
CA CYS A 234 -12.46 13.97 -0.28
C CYS A 234 -13.30 13.38 0.86
N ASP A 235 -13.60 14.17 1.89
CA ASP A 235 -14.29 13.68 3.09
C ASP A 235 -15.72 14.21 3.22
N ALA A 236 -16.25 14.90 2.23
CA ALA A 236 -17.64 15.34 2.22
C ALA A 236 -18.08 15.77 0.82
N CYS A 237 -19.41 15.78 0.58
CA CYS A 237 -20.03 16.25 -0.66
C CYS A 237 -20.73 17.62 -0.51
N THR A 238 -20.61 18.27 0.65
CA THR A 238 -21.11 19.63 0.89
C THR A 238 -19.99 20.56 1.30
N ARG A 239 -20.10 21.84 0.91
CA ARG A 239 -19.10 22.87 1.20
C ARG A 239 -18.78 22.96 2.69
N GLU A 240 -19.82 23.05 3.51
CA GLU A 240 -19.67 23.26 4.96
C GLU A 240 -18.83 22.15 5.60
N ILE A 241 -19.17 20.90 5.34
CA ILE A 241 -18.47 19.75 5.92
C ILE A 241 -17.10 19.58 5.31
N TYR A 242 -16.97 19.74 3.97
CA TYR A 242 -15.68 19.63 3.29
C TYR A 242 -14.66 20.65 3.82
N GLU A 243 -15.02 21.94 3.84
CA GLU A 243 -14.13 23.01 4.27
C GLU A 243 -13.87 22.98 5.79
N GLY A 244 -14.83 22.46 6.57
CA GLY A 244 -14.66 22.22 7.99
C GLY A 244 -13.65 21.10 8.30
N ILE A 245 -13.69 20.01 7.53
CA ILE A 245 -12.76 18.88 7.68
C ILE A 245 -11.40 19.22 7.05
N ARG A 246 -11.42 19.67 5.78
CA ARG A 246 -10.21 19.99 4.99
C ARG A 246 -9.93 21.48 4.99
N ARG A 247 -9.62 21.99 6.18
CA ARG A 247 -9.40 23.42 6.42
C ARG A 247 -8.37 23.99 5.45
N ARG A 248 -8.57 25.25 5.06
CA ARG A 248 -7.82 26.00 4.04
C ARG A 248 -8.01 25.54 2.61
N LEU A 249 -8.82 24.52 2.36
CA LEU A 249 -9.20 24.14 1.00
C LEU A 249 -10.57 24.71 0.67
N SER A 250 -10.80 24.99 -0.62
CA SER A 250 -12.08 25.45 -1.15
C SER A 250 -12.81 24.30 -1.84
N PHE A 251 -14.07 24.06 -1.47
CA PHE A 251 -14.93 23.07 -2.09
C PHE A 251 -15.19 23.35 -3.58
N ASP A 252 -15.41 24.63 -3.94
CA ASP A 252 -15.61 25.00 -5.34
C ASP A 252 -14.38 24.75 -6.21
N ASN A 253 -13.20 25.02 -5.65
CA ASN A 253 -11.95 24.74 -6.37
C ASN A 253 -11.71 23.22 -6.50
N PHE A 254 -12.06 22.45 -5.49
CA PHE A 254 -12.04 20.98 -5.52
C PHE A 254 -12.94 20.47 -6.65
N VAL A 255 -14.22 20.89 -6.68
CA VAL A 255 -15.20 20.49 -7.70
C VAL A 255 -14.71 20.86 -9.11
N LYS A 256 -14.23 22.10 -9.28
CA LYS A 256 -13.66 22.55 -10.56
C LYS A 256 -12.52 21.63 -11.03
N ASN A 257 -11.61 21.27 -10.14
CA ASN A 257 -10.47 20.42 -10.48
C ASN A 257 -10.89 18.96 -10.69
N ALA A 258 -11.91 18.45 -9.97
CA ALA A 258 -12.47 17.13 -10.21
C ALA A 258 -13.09 17.01 -11.62
N ILE A 259 -13.82 18.04 -12.06
CA ILE A 259 -14.35 18.11 -13.43
C ILE A 259 -13.19 18.11 -14.44
N ARG A 260 -12.16 18.93 -14.24
CA ARG A 260 -10.99 18.96 -15.12
C ARG A 260 -10.27 17.61 -15.18
N LEU A 261 -10.10 16.95 -14.05
CA LEU A 261 -9.48 15.62 -13.98
C LEU A 261 -10.31 14.58 -14.73
N ARG A 262 -11.65 14.59 -14.55
CA ARG A 262 -12.58 13.72 -15.27
C ARG A 262 -12.48 13.90 -16.77
N ASP A 263 -12.57 15.16 -17.23
CA ASP A 263 -12.73 15.48 -18.65
C ASP A 263 -11.40 15.42 -19.43
N LEU A 264 -10.27 15.74 -18.76
CA LEU A 264 -8.95 15.86 -19.40
C LEU A 264 -8.04 14.65 -19.16
N CYS A 265 -8.39 13.74 -18.24
CA CYS A 265 -7.64 12.51 -17.97
C CYS A 265 -8.56 11.27 -18.00
N PRO A 266 -9.23 10.97 -19.13
CA PRO A 266 -10.25 9.91 -19.20
C PRO A 266 -9.67 8.51 -18.98
N ASP A 267 -8.42 8.27 -19.41
CA ASP A 267 -7.79 6.94 -19.38
C ASP A 267 -7.09 6.62 -18.04
N VAL A 268 -7.02 7.59 -17.13
CA VAL A 268 -6.39 7.39 -15.80
C VAL A 268 -7.46 6.98 -14.80
N SER A 269 -7.22 5.89 -14.09
CA SER A 269 -8.13 5.45 -13.02
C SER A 269 -8.17 6.47 -11.88
N LYS A 270 -9.38 6.74 -11.37
CA LYS A 270 -9.64 7.75 -10.36
C LYS A 270 -10.35 7.12 -9.17
N THR A 271 -9.71 7.19 -8.02
CA THR A 271 -10.28 6.71 -6.77
C THR A 271 -10.57 7.88 -5.84
N MET A 272 -11.79 8.02 -5.35
CA MET A 272 -12.09 8.94 -4.26
C MET A 272 -11.79 8.25 -2.91
N ALA A 273 -10.99 8.87 -2.06
CA ALA A 273 -10.66 8.34 -0.73
C ALA A 273 -11.23 9.25 0.36
N SER A 274 -11.94 8.66 1.29
CA SER A 274 -12.57 9.35 2.41
C SER A 274 -12.25 8.68 3.74
N VAL A 275 -11.96 9.49 4.75
CA VAL A 275 -11.85 9.05 6.13
C VAL A 275 -13.20 9.13 6.80
N LEU A 276 -13.63 8.02 7.40
CA LEU A 276 -14.91 7.92 8.11
C LEU A 276 -14.83 8.64 9.45
N MET A 277 -15.64 9.67 9.61
CA MET A 277 -15.72 10.50 10.82
C MET A 277 -17.17 10.83 11.16
N ARG A 278 -17.44 11.18 12.42
CA ARG A 278 -18.80 11.59 12.82
C ARG A 278 -19.32 12.80 12.02
N GLN A 279 -18.41 13.66 11.53
CA GLN A 279 -18.78 14.84 10.75
C GLN A 279 -19.33 14.51 9.36
N ASN A 280 -18.98 13.35 8.79
CA ASN A 280 -19.41 12.97 7.44
C ASN A 280 -20.26 11.70 7.38
N ILE A 281 -20.50 11.05 8.53
CA ILE A 281 -21.20 9.76 8.58
C ILE A 281 -22.59 9.80 7.92
N GLU A 282 -23.30 10.91 8.05
CA GLU A 282 -24.63 11.07 7.45
C GLU A 282 -24.60 11.35 5.93
N GLN A 283 -23.44 11.71 5.36
CA GLN A 283 -23.27 12.00 3.93
C GLN A 283 -22.73 10.82 3.11
N LEU A 284 -22.49 9.65 3.71
CA LEU A 284 -21.80 8.56 2.99
C LEU A 284 -22.52 8.13 1.71
N PRO A 285 -23.85 7.97 1.65
CA PRO A 285 -24.54 7.64 0.40
C PRO A 285 -24.43 8.74 -0.65
N GLU A 286 -24.57 10.02 -0.25
CA GLU A 286 -24.46 11.18 -1.12
C GLU A 286 -23.03 11.34 -1.66
N MET A 287 -22.02 11.01 -0.85
CA MET A 287 -20.61 11.00 -1.28
C MET A 287 -20.37 9.94 -2.36
N VAL A 288 -21.05 8.81 -2.32
CA VAL A 288 -20.97 7.79 -3.37
C VAL A 288 -21.58 8.33 -4.68
N ALA A 289 -22.76 8.96 -4.61
CA ALA A 289 -23.39 9.58 -5.77
C ALA A 289 -22.52 10.70 -6.35
N PHE A 290 -21.94 11.53 -5.48
CA PHE A 290 -21.00 12.59 -5.83
C PHE A 290 -19.76 12.01 -6.54
N ALA A 291 -19.16 10.93 -6.02
CA ALA A 291 -18.01 10.30 -6.66
C ALA A 291 -18.35 9.81 -8.09
N ALA A 292 -19.51 9.19 -8.27
CA ALA A 292 -19.97 8.75 -9.60
C ALA A 292 -20.20 9.93 -10.55
N GLU A 293 -20.83 11.02 -10.09
CA GLU A 293 -21.09 12.23 -10.88
C GLU A 293 -19.81 12.88 -11.40
N TYR A 294 -18.77 12.91 -10.54
CA TYR A 294 -17.48 13.51 -10.88
C TYR A 294 -16.49 12.53 -11.54
N GLY A 295 -16.94 11.34 -11.96
CA GLY A 295 -16.19 10.41 -12.80
C GLY A 295 -15.10 9.63 -12.06
N PHE A 296 -15.32 9.34 -10.78
CA PHE A 296 -14.49 8.40 -10.04
C PHE A 296 -14.94 6.97 -10.33
N ASP A 297 -13.99 6.06 -10.47
CA ASP A 297 -14.25 4.63 -10.70
C ASP A 297 -14.58 3.89 -9.41
N GLU A 298 -14.06 4.40 -8.31
CA GLU A 298 -14.18 3.79 -6.97
C GLU A 298 -14.21 4.87 -5.89
N ILE A 299 -14.98 4.62 -4.83
CA ILE A 299 -14.82 5.31 -3.55
C ILE A 299 -14.35 4.33 -2.48
N ILE A 300 -13.29 4.72 -1.75
CA ILE A 300 -12.74 3.95 -0.64
C ILE A 300 -12.97 4.73 0.65
N PHE A 301 -13.73 4.14 1.55
CA PHE A 301 -13.86 4.61 2.92
C PHE A 301 -12.81 3.94 3.80
N SER A 302 -12.12 4.73 4.61
CA SER A 302 -11.07 4.26 5.52
C SER A 302 -11.41 4.64 6.96
N ASN A 303 -11.00 3.82 7.91
CA ASN A 303 -11.13 4.17 9.32
C ASN A 303 -10.34 5.43 9.65
N LEU A 304 -10.86 6.23 10.57
CA LEU A 304 -10.11 7.31 11.17
C LEU A 304 -8.93 6.73 11.96
N GLY A 305 -7.72 7.16 11.62
CA GLY A 305 -6.55 6.92 12.46
C GLY A 305 -6.69 7.72 13.75
N VAL A 306 -6.95 7.04 14.85
CA VAL A 306 -6.99 7.69 16.16
C VAL A 306 -5.58 8.08 16.54
N SER A 307 -5.36 9.34 16.80
CA SER A 307 -4.08 9.89 17.23
C SER A 307 -4.24 10.57 18.57
N LEU A 308 -3.49 10.13 19.55
CA LEU A 308 -3.48 10.74 20.89
C LEU A 308 -3.04 12.21 20.85
N ILE A 309 -2.17 12.57 19.89
CA ILE A 309 -1.76 13.96 19.68
C ILE A 309 -2.92 14.81 19.17
N VAL A 310 -3.72 14.26 18.27
CA VAL A 310 -4.86 14.96 17.68
C VAL A 310 -6.06 14.95 18.61
N GLY A 311 -6.17 13.97 19.51
CA GLY A 311 -7.30 13.79 20.42
C GLY A 311 -8.63 13.64 19.66
N ASN A 312 -8.64 12.82 18.60
CA ASN A 312 -9.76 12.68 17.68
C ASN A 312 -10.61 11.42 17.93
N GLU A 313 -10.53 10.82 19.11
CA GLU A 313 -11.26 9.61 19.47
C GLU A 313 -12.78 9.79 19.37
N LYS A 314 -13.29 10.97 19.72
CA LYS A 314 -14.71 11.32 19.63
C LYS A 314 -15.24 11.35 18.18
N ASP A 315 -14.33 11.57 17.22
CA ASP A 315 -14.67 11.66 15.80
C ASP A 315 -14.72 10.27 15.13
N ASN A 316 -14.28 9.20 15.83
CA ASN A 316 -14.29 7.84 15.30
C ASN A 316 -15.70 7.27 15.25
N ILE A 317 -16.16 6.88 14.05
CA ILE A 317 -17.51 6.34 13.86
C ILE A 317 -17.71 4.96 14.50
N SER A 318 -16.65 4.28 14.94
CA SER A 318 -16.77 3.04 15.72
C SER A 318 -17.49 3.25 17.06
N ASN A 319 -17.59 4.50 17.54
CA ASN A 319 -18.38 4.88 18.70
C ASN A 319 -19.90 4.93 18.41
N TYR A 320 -20.30 4.85 17.14
CA TYR A 320 -21.67 4.96 16.65
C TYR A 320 -22.01 3.78 15.72
N PRO A 321 -21.94 2.53 16.23
CA PRO A 321 -21.92 1.33 15.38
C PRO A 321 -23.22 1.10 14.60
N TYR A 322 -24.40 1.46 15.16
CA TYR A 322 -25.68 1.27 14.48
C TYR A 322 -25.87 2.28 13.34
N LEU A 323 -25.53 3.54 13.58
CA LEU A 323 -25.56 4.57 12.54
C LEU A 323 -24.52 4.27 11.45
N ALA A 324 -23.32 3.84 11.83
CA ALA A 324 -22.29 3.44 10.88
C ALA A 324 -22.75 2.28 10.00
N SER A 325 -23.33 1.22 10.60
CA SER A 325 -23.92 0.10 9.85
C SER A 325 -24.95 0.57 8.85
N LYS A 326 -25.92 1.38 9.31
CA LYS A 326 -27.00 1.91 8.48
C LYS A 326 -26.48 2.74 7.30
N GLN A 327 -25.57 3.68 7.55
CA GLN A 327 -25.06 4.57 6.51
C GLN A 327 -24.12 3.86 5.53
N LEU A 328 -23.30 2.93 5.99
CA LEU A 328 -22.44 2.12 5.12
C LEU A 328 -23.26 1.19 4.22
N LYS A 329 -24.36 0.57 4.72
CA LYS A 329 -25.29 -0.19 3.87
C LYS A 329 -25.86 0.69 2.76
N LYS A 330 -26.38 1.88 3.11
CA LYS A 330 -26.92 2.83 2.12
C LYS A 330 -25.85 3.27 1.10
N ALA A 331 -24.60 3.45 1.53
CA ALA A 331 -23.49 3.78 0.63
C ALA A 331 -23.21 2.66 -0.37
N ILE A 332 -23.19 1.39 0.07
CA ILE A 332 -23.05 0.22 -0.81
C ILE A 332 -24.20 0.12 -1.81
N ASP A 333 -25.45 0.31 -1.34
CA ASP A 333 -26.64 0.32 -2.21
C ASP A 333 -26.58 1.44 -3.24
N MET A 334 -26.09 2.62 -2.83
CA MET A 334 -25.90 3.75 -3.76
C MET A 334 -24.81 3.43 -4.81
N GLY A 335 -23.72 2.78 -4.40
CA GLY A 335 -22.69 2.31 -5.32
C GLY A 335 -23.25 1.39 -6.41
N SER A 336 -24.08 0.45 -6.00
CA SER A 336 -24.78 -0.45 -6.93
C SER A 336 -25.72 0.30 -7.90
N LYS A 337 -26.40 1.34 -7.42
CA LYS A 337 -27.28 2.18 -8.26
C LYS A 337 -26.51 3.06 -9.25
N CYS A 338 -25.39 3.61 -8.82
CA CYS A 338 -24.57 4.51 -9.62
C CYS A 338 -23.54 3.79 -10.49
N GLY A 339 -23.38 2.47 -10.33
CA GLY A 339 -22.38 1.68 -11.07
C GLY A 339 -20.92 1.97 -10.67
N ILE A 340 -20.70 2.43 -9.44
CA ILE A 340 -19.37 2.74 -8.89
C ILE A 340 -18.99 1.72 -7.80
N LYS A 341 -17.73 1.33 -7.77
CA LYS A 341 -17.24 0.44 -6.73
C LYS A 341 -17.14 1.17 -5.39
N VAL A 342 -17.67 0.56 -4.32
CA VAL A 342 -17.58 1.06 -2.95
C VAL A 342 -16.79 0.08 -2.11
N THR A 343 -15.69 0.55 -1.55
CA THR A 343 -14.85 -0.23 -0.62
C THR A 343 -14.98 0.35 0.78
N ILE A 344 -15.33 -0.50 1.75
CA ILE A 344 -15.49 -0.14 3.15
C ILE A 344 -14.56 -0.97 4.03
N PRO A 345 -14.19 -0.49 5.25
CA PRO A 345 -13.45 -1.30 6.20
C PRO A 345 -14.26 -2.52 6.67
N SER A 346 -13.59 -3.68 6.77
CA SER A 346 -14.21 -4.92 7.25
C SER A 346 -14.47 -4.95 8.77
N SER A 347 -14.05 -3.91 9.49
CA SER A 347 -14.23 -3.80 10.94
C SER A 347 -15.66 -3.45 11.37
N PHE A 348 -16.51 -3.06 10.43
CA PHE A 348 -17.91 -2.69 10.73
C PHE A 348 -18.85 -3.89 10.58
N ASP A 349 -19.67 -4.10 11.62
CA ASP A 349 -20.74 -5.09 11.57
C ASP A 349 -21.97 -4.49 10.85
N LEU A 350 -22.17 -4.89 9.62
CA LEU A 350 -23.30 -4.43 8.81
C LEU A 350 -24.63 -5.12 9.18
N SER A 351 -24.67 -6.04 10.13
CA SER A 351 -25.92 -6.67 10.57
C SER A 351 -26.71 -5.83 11.59
N LEU A 352 -26.03 -4.84 12.21
CA LEU A 352 -26.67 -3.96 13.19
C LEU A 352 -27.77 -3.13 12.55
N ASP A 353 -29.00 -3.23 13.10
CA ASP A 353 -30.20 -2.59 12.56
C ASP A 353 -31.20 -2.32 13.69
N ASP A 354 -31.05 -1.20 14.39
CA ASP A 354 -31.97 -0.72 15.40
C ASP A 354 -32.16 0.80 15.22
N GLU A 355 -33.36 1.17 14.75
CA GLU A 355 -33.70 2.56 14.43
C GLU A 355 -33.76 3.46 15.68
N LEU A 356 -34.09 2.93 16.86
CA LEU A 356 -34.10 3.70 18.09
C LEU A 356 -32.67 4.06 18.50
N ILE A 357 -31.78 3.08 18.50
CA ILE A 357 -30.35 3.29 18.84
C ILE A 357 -29.70 4.20 17.80
N CYS A 358 -29.99 4.02 16.51
CA CYS A 358 -29.52 4.96 15.48
C CYS A 358 -29.97 6.40 15.78
N GLY A 359 -31.20 6.60 16.23
CA GLY A 359 -31.73 7.92 16.61
C GLY A 359 -30.96 8.52 17.78
N GLU A 360 -30.71 7.74 18.82
CA GLU A 360 -29.88 8.16 19.97
C GLU A 360 -28.45 8.53 19.57
N GLU A 361 -27.81 7.74 18.71
CA GLU A 361 -26.45 8.02 18.21
C GLU A 361 -26.40 9.33 17.41
N ILE A 362 -27.43 9.63 16.59
CA ILE A 362 -27.54 10.90 15.86
C ILE A 362 -27.68 12.08 16.86
N GLU A 363 -28.53 11.95 17.88
CA GLU A 363 -28.70 12.97 18.91
C GLU A 363 -27.37 13.24 19.65
N ILE A 364 -26.61 12.19 19.97
CA ILE A 364 -25.29 12.33 20.58
C ILE A 364 -24.34 13.10 19.65
N ILE A 365 -24.27 12.74 18.38
CA ILE A 365 -23.42 13.43 17.39
C ILE A 365 -23.77 14.91 17.29
N HIS A 366 -25.08 15.22 17.20
CA HIS A 366 -25.55 16.60 17.06
C HIS A 366 -25.45 17.42 18.35
N SER A 367 -25.36 16.78 19.52
CA SER A 367 -25.14 17.45 20.81
C SER A 367 -23.71 17.98 20.98
N MET A 368 -22.75 17.46 20.20
CA MET A 368 -21.35 17.87 20.27
C MET A 368 -21.02 18.95 19.24
N PRO A 369 -20.06 19.84 19.53
CA PRO A 369 -19.53 20.76 18.51
C PRO A 369 -19.02 19.97 17.30
N PHE A 370 -19.50 20.32 16.09
CA PHE A 370 -19.14 19.62 14.86
C PHE A 370 -17.65 19.78 14.53
N PHE A 371 -17.15 20.97 14.73
CA PHE A 371 -15.73 21.29 14.51
C PHE A 371 -15.15 21.91 15.78
N ARG A 372 -13.85 21.67 15.98
CA ARG A 372 -13.09 22.31 17.05
C ARG A 372 -12.92 23.79 16.78
N ARG A 373 -12.92 24.57 17.86
CA ARG A 373 -12.58 26.00 17.80
C ARG A 373 -11.10 26.19 17.47
N GLU A 374 -10.75 27.34 16.93
CA GLU A 374 -9.36 27.67 16.56
C GLU A 374 -8.41 27.58 17.77
N GLU A 375 -8.87 28.06 18.95
CA GLU A 375 -8.07 28.03 20.19
C GLU A 375 -7.73 26.58 20.60
N GLU A 376 -8.66 25.63 20.45
CA GLU A 376 -8.45 24.21 20.75
C GLU A 376 -7.42 23.59 19.81
N ILE A 377 -7.47 23.97 18.54
CA ILE A 377 -6.52 23.49 17.52
C ILE A 377 -5.12 24.03 17.79
N LEU A 378 -5.00 25.31 18.14
CA LEU A 378 -3.72 25.92 18.49
C LEU A 378 -3.13 25.29 19.75
N ALA A 379 -3.94 25.06 20.79
CA ALA A 379 -3.50 24.38 22.01
C ALA A 379 -2.98 22.96 21.74
N ILE A 380 -3.66 22.18 20.86
CA ILE A 380 -3.19 20.85 20.45
C ILE A 380 -1.84 20.96 19.72
N ARG A 381 -1.68 21.94 18.82
CA ARG A 381 -0.41 22.15 18.13
C ARG A 381 0.72 22.52 19.06
N ASP A 382 0.48 23.45 19.97
CA ASP A 382 1.48 23.87 20.97
C ASP A 382 1.90 22.67 21.84
N PHE A 383 0.93 21.85 22.26
CA PHE A 383 1.20 20.61 22.97
C PHE A 383 2.01 19.64 22.10
N ALA A 384 1.57 19.37 20.87
CA ALA A 384 2.28 18.49 19.96
C ALA A 384 3.71 18.96 19.70
N GLU A 385 3.93 20.27 19.52
CA GLU A 385 5.26 20.86 19.35
C GLU A 385 6.14 20.68 20.59
N SER A 386 5.56 20.72 21.80
CA SER A 386 6.28 20.54 23.05
C SER A 386 6.70 19.08 23.28
N VAL A 387 5.89 18.13 22.80
CA VAL A 387 6.11 16.67 22.98
C VAL A 387 6.96 16.09 21.83
N VAL A 388 6.75 16.57 20.62
CA VAL A 388 7.41 16.05 19.40
C VAL A 388 8.85 16.58 19.26
N GLY A 389 9.25 17.57 20.09
CA GLY A 389 10.54 18.25 19.96
C GLY A 389 11.77 17.34 20.01
N ASP A 390 11.74 16.22 20.77
CA ASP A 390 12.88 15.33 20.94
C ASP A 390 12.56 13.82 20.87
N GLU A 391 11.31 13.37 21.03
CA GLU A 391 10.99 11.95 21.22
C GLU A 391 10.27 11.27 20.04
N TYR A 392 9.79 12.01 19.03
CA TYR A 392 9.34 11.43 17.75
C TYR A 392 10.54 11.05 16.84
N ARG A 393 11.73 11.16 17.37
CA ARG A 393 12.88 10.51 16.80
C ARG A 393 12.66 9.00 16.91
N ILE A 394 12.24 8.43 15.79
CA ILE A 394 12.58 7.13 15.27
C ILE A 394 13.21 6.29 16.38
N VAL A 395 12.54 5.23 16.78
CA VAL A 395 13.16 4.21 17.65
C VAL A 395 14.32 3.62 16.85
N GLU A 396 15.50 4.21 17.00
CA GLU A 396 16.69 3.90 16.21
C GLU A 396 17.21 2.48 16.44
N ASN A 397 16.83 1.85 17.55
CA ASN A 397 17.19 0.47 17.85
C ASN A 397 16.00 -0.20 18.54
N LEU A 398 15.21 -0.94 17.77
CA LEU A 398 14.36 -1.96 18.35
C LEU A 398 15.27 -2.94 19.09
N SER A 399 15.23 -2.92 20.42
CA SER A 399 15.92 -3.91 21.24
C SER A 399 15.48 -5.31 20.80
N ASP A 400 16.38 -6.28 20.86
CA ASP A 400 16.06 -7.67 20.48
C ASP A 400 14.82 -8.21 21.16
N CYS A 401 14.53 -7.79 22.39
CA CYS A 401 13.33 -8.12 23.15
C CYS A 401 12.01 -7.70 22.47
N PHE A 402 11.97 -6.57 21.74
CA PHE A 402 10.73 -6.08 21.13
C PHE A 402 10.23 -6.99 20.00
N TRP A 403 11.13 -7.67 19.30
CA TRP A 403 10.79 -8.57 18.20
C TRP A 403 10.24 -9.92 18.68
N GLU A 404 10.62 -10.36 19.89
CA GLU A 404 10.33 -11.70 20.42
C GLU A 404 9.08 -11.74 21.30
N GLU A 405 8.77 -10.65 21.98
CA GLU A 405 7.70 -10.63 23.01
C GLU A 405 6.28 -10.48 22.45
N ASN A 406 6.09 -10.03 21.19
CA ASN A 406 4.77 -9.69 20.64
C ASN A 406 4.60 -10.19 19.20
N LEU A 407 4.88 -11.48 18.95
CA LEU A 407 4.67 -12.08 17.64
C LEU A 407 3.24 -12.58 17.49
N PHE A 408 2.63 -12.30 16.34
CA PHE A 408 1.33 -12.85 15.96
C PHE A 408 1.50 -13.97 14.95
N GLU A 409 0.66 -15.01 15.02
CA GLU A 409 0.54 -15.97 13.94
C GLU A 409 -0.36 -15.40 12.83
N CYS A 410 0.09 -15.52 11.58
CA CYS A 410 -0.65 -15.06 10.41
C CYS A 410 -0.56 -16.05 9.26
N GLU A 411 -1.55 -16.00 8.39
CA GLU A 411 -1.54 -16.68 7.10
C GLU A 411 -1.45 -15.61 5.99
N GLY A 412 -0.44 -15.74 5.15
CA GLY A 412 -0.16 -14.81 4.06
C GLY A 412 1.21 -14.14 4.20
N ILE A 413 1.59 -13.37 3.20
CA ILE A 413 2.86 -12.66 3.13
C ILE A 413 2.59 -11.18 2.86
N CYS A 414 3.19 -10.30 3.64
CA CYS A 414 3.10 -8.88 3.42
C CYS A 414 4.03 -8.44 2.29
N GLU A 415 3.48 -7.79 1.27
CA GLU A 415 4.23 -7.30 0.11
C GLU A 415 5.26 -6.23 0.47
N TRP A 416 4.98 -5.41 1.47
CA TRP A 416 5.83 -4.28 1.87
C TRP A 416 7.27 -4.66 2.19
N CYS A 417 7.50 -5.79 2.84
CA CYS A 417 8.85 -6.23 3.19
C CYS A 417 9.60 -6.97 2.08
N ILE A 418 8.93 -7.26 0.96
CA ILE A 418 9.48 -8.07 -0.12
C ILE A 418 9.67 -7.26 -1.40
N GLU A 419 8.77 -6.31 -1.68
CA GLU A 419 8.77 -5.60 -2.96
C GLU A 419 8.37 -4.12 -2.90
N LYS A 420 7.99 -3.57 -1.73
CA LYS A 420 7.39 -2.24 -1.64
C LYS A 420 7.86 -1.45 -0.41
N PRO A 421 9.13 -1.00 -0.36
CA PRO A 421 9.60 -0.15 0.73
C PRO A 421 8.95 1.24 0.69
N TYR A 422 8.87 1.89 1.86
CA TYR A 422 8.54 3.31 1.98
C TYR A 422 9.80 4.09 2.33
N ILE A 423 10.05 5.19 1.62
CA ILE A 423 11.20 6.09 1.82
C ILE A 423 10.68 7.51 2.04
N ASP A 424 11.13 8.14 3.12
CA ASP A 424 10.82 9.54 3.42
C ASP A 424 11.83 10.52 2.81
N LEU A 425 11.61 11.81 3.03
CA LEU A 425 12.44 12.89 2.49
C LEU A 425 13.86 12.97 3.06
N ASN A 426 14.12 12.32 4.20
CA ASN A 426 15.46 12.23 4.79
C ASN A 426 16.25 11.04 4.24
N GLY A 427 15.63 10.20 3.43
CA GLY A 427 16.18 8.94 2.96
C GLY A 427 16.00 7.79 3.94
N ASP A 428 15.22 8.00 4.99
CA ASP A 428 14.89 6.95 5.94
C ASP A 428 13.93 5.95 5.32
N VAL A 429 14.25 4.67 5.47
CA VAL A 429 13.50 3.56 4.92
C VAL A 429 12.72 2.88 6.03
N PHE A 430 11.44 2.67 5.77
CA PHE A 430 10.51 2.03 6.68
C PHE A 430 9.95 0.75 6.04
N VAL A 431 9.55 -0.19 6.88
CA VAL A 431 8.93 -1.44 6.39
C VAL A 431 7.68 -1.13 5.58
N CYS A 432 6.83 -0.20 6.05
CA CYS A 432 5.64 0.26 5.33
C CYS A 432 5.23 1.66 5.79
N CYS A 433 4.37 2.32 5.02
CA CYS A 433 3.88 3.66 5.34
C CYS A 433 2.91 3.72 6.53
N ILE A 434 2.24 2.61 6.88
CA ILE A 434 1.31 2.55 8.02
C ILE A 434 2.07 2.59 9.34
N ASN A 435 3.25 1.93 9.37
CA ASN A 435 4.13 1.85 10.54
C ASN A 435 5.44 2.61 10.29
N ALA A 436 5.34 3.84 9.81
CA ALA A 436 6.48 4.72 9.54
C ALA A 436 7.30 5.11 10.80
N SER A 437 6.92 4.61 11.97
CA SER A 437 7.71 4.76 13.20
C SER A 437 8.86 3.75 13.30
N TYR A 438 8.90 2.73 12.43
CA TYR A 438 9.92 1.67 12.45
C TYR A 438 10.89 1.82 11.29
N ARG A 439 11.92 2.62 11.51
CA ARG A 439 13.02 2.81 10.57
C ARG A 439 13.85 1.54 10.43
N VAL A 440 14.07 1.15 9.20
CA VAL A 440 14.92 -0.02 8.86
C VAL A 440 16.36 0.40 8.60
N GLY A 441 16.57 1.59 8.12
CA GLY A 441 17.86 2.17 7.78
C GLY A 441 17.69 3.48 7.00
N ASN A 442 18.78 4.03 6.51
CA ASN A 442 18.78 5.22 5.65
C ASN A 442 19.51 4.88 4.35
N ILE A 443 18.94 5.26 3.20
CA ILE A 443 19.53 4.93 1.89
C ILE A 443 20.93 5.54 1.69
N PHE A 444 21.26 6.60 2.39
CA PHE A 444 22.54 7.28 2.28
C PHE A 444 23.65 6.65 3.12
N ASP A 445 23.31 5.71 4.01
CA ASP A 445 24.27 5.00 4.87
C ASP A 445 24.82 3.72 4.20
N TYR A 446 24.31 3.36 3.01
CA TYR A 446 24.68 2.14 2.28
C TYR A 446 25.22 2.47 0.90
N ASP A 447 26.17 1.69 0.40
CA ASP A 447 26.72 1.87 -0.94
C ASP A 447 25.67 1.52 -2.02
N SER A 448 24.91 0.44 -1.83
CA SER A 448 23.81 0.03 -2.70
C SER A 448 22.51 -0.13 -1.94
N PHE A 449 21.39 -0.04 -2.66
CA PHE A 449 20.07 -0.33 -2.07
C PHE A 449 19.96 -1.81 -1.66
N LEU A 450 20.59 -2.73 -2.38
CA LEU A 450 20.56 -4.16 -2.03
C LEU A 450 21.23 -4.44 -0.67
N ASP A 451 22.25 -3.68 -0.28
CA ASP A 451 22.86 -3.81 1.04
C ASP A 451 21.90 -3.43 2.14
N LEU A 452 21.19 -2.30 1.99
CA LEU A 452 20.11 -1.90 2.88
C LEU A 452 18.96 -2.92 2.85
N TRP A 453 18.55 -3.36 1.66
CA TRP A 453 17.44 -4.29 1.44
C TRP A 453 17.71 -5.68 2.05
N ASN A 454 18.97 -5.99 2.34
CA ASN A 454 19.43 -7.20 3.00
C ASN A 454 20.09 -6.96 4.36
N ASN A 455 19.85 -5.82 5.00
CA ASN A 455 20.32 -5.62 6.35
C ASN A 455 19.62 -6.59 7.33
N ASP A 456 20.10 -6.66 8.56
CA ASP A 456 19.63 -7.65 9.54
C ASP A 456 18.15 -7.46 9.88
N THR A 457 17.66 -6.23 9.88
CA THR A 457 16.25 -5.92 10.13
C THR A 457 15.35 -6.50 9.03
N TYR A 458 15.65 -6.28 7.76
CA TYR A 458 14.87 -6.84 6.66
C TYR A 458 14.94 -8.36 6.60
N LYS A 459 16.12 -8.95 6.82
CA LYS A 459 16.27 -10.41 6.89
C LYS A 459 15.41 -11.01 7.99
N ARG A 460 15.39 -10.39 9.17
CA ARG A 460 14.60 -10.83 10.32
C ARG A 460 13.10 -10.74 10.03
N ILE A 461 12.62 -9.62 9.49
CA ILE A 461 11.21 -9.43 9.14
C ILE A 461 10.76 -10.48 8.12
N ARG A 462 11.51 -10.70 7.04
CA ARG A 462 11.18 -11.73 6.03
C ARG A 462 11.14 -13.12 6.64
N THR A 463 12.11 -13.45 7.51
CA THR A 463 12.15 -14.74 8.20
C THR A 463 10.90 -14.94 9.07
N LEU A 464 10.45 -13.92 9.79
CA LEU A 464 9.22 -13.98 10.57
C LEU A 464 8.02 -14.25 9.68
N PHE A 465 7.84 -13.48 8.59
CA PHE A 465 6.73 -13.67 7.65
C PHE A 465 6.71 -15.07 7.03
N TYR A 466 7.86 -15.57 6.61
CA TYR A 466 7.94 -16.92 6.03
C TYR A 466 7.65 -18.04 7.03
N ASN A 467 7.76 -17.75 8.32
CA ASN A 467 7.38 -18.65 9.41
C ASN A 467 5.95 -18.41 9.92
N GLY A 468 5.15 -17.62 9.19
CA GLY A 468 3.77 -17.32 9.58
C GLY A 468 3.66 -16.43 10.80
N LYS A 469 4.67 -15.61 11.09
CA LYS A 469 4.71 -14.71 12.25
C LYS A 469 4.81 -13.27 11.80
N LEU A 470 4.07 -12.38 12.47
CA LEU A 470 4.11 -10.94 12.27
C LEU A 470 4.70 -10.25 13.50
N PRO A 471 5.53 -9.22 13.31
CA PRO A 471 5.96 -8.34 14.40
C PRO A 471 4.78 -7.64 15.07
N GLY A 472 4.89 -7.34 16.37
CA GLY A 472 3.83 -6.69 17.14
C GLY A 472 3.37 -5.35 16.60
N PHE A 473 4.24 -4.62 15.90
CA PHE A 473 3.87 -3.36 15.26
C PHE A 473 2.89 -3.51 14.08
N CYS A 474 2.66 -4.73 13.59
CA CYS A 474 1.67 -5.01 12.55
C CYS A 474 0.26 -5.23 13.10
N ASP A 475 0.02 -5.19 14.41
CA ASP A 475 -1.25 -5.54 15.04
C ASP A 475 -2.45 -4.73 14.52
N ASN A 476 -2.27 -3.43 14.30
CA ASN A 476 -3.30 -2.54 13.79
C ASN A 476 -3.22 -2.32 12.28
N CYS A 477 -2.61 -3.24 11.57
CA CYS A 477 -2.44 -3.13 10.13
C CYS A 477 -3.78 -3.26 9.40
N GLN A 478 -4.10 -2.32 8.52
CA GLN A 478 -5.32 -2.36 7.70
C GLN A 478 -5.41 -3.60 6.81
N PHE A 479 -4.28 -4.16 6.36
CA PHE A 479 -4.26 -5.40 5.57
C PHE A 479 -4.67 -6.62 6.40
N ILE A 480 -4.41 -6.62 7.70
CA ILE A 480 -4.92 -7.63 8.64
C ILE A 480 -6.41 -7.39 8.86
N LEU A 481 -6.80 -6.15 9.10
CA LEU A 481 -8.19 -5.78 9.33
C LEU A 481 -9.09 -6.01 8.10
N ASN A 482 -8.52 -5.90 6.88
CA ASN A 482 -9.23 -6.13 5.61
C ASN A 482 -9.20 -7.60 5.15
N GLY A 483 -8.63 -8.51 5.94
CA GLY A 483 -8.60 -9.94 5.62
C GLY A 483 -7.57 -10.34 4.54
N SER A 484 -6.75 -9.41 4.03
CA SER A 484 -5.66 -9.72 3.09
C SER A 484 -4.53 -10.51 3.76
N LEU A 485 -4.38 -10.33 5.08
CA LEU A 485 -3.55 -11.15 5.96
C LEU A 485 -4.43 -11.71 7.05
N LYS A 486 -4.57 -13.02 7.13
CA LYS A 486 -5.43 -13.67 8.12
C LYS A 486 -4.65 -13.86 9.43
N LYS A 487 -5.12 -13.22 10.48
CA LYS A 487 -4.63 -13.42 11.84
C LYS A 487 -5.16 -14.75 12.38
N LEU A 488 -4.29 -15.67 12.76
CA LEU A 488 -4.65 -17.01 13.25
C LEU A 488 -4.77 -17.09 14.77
N SER A 489 -3.98 -16.29 15.50
CA SER A 489 -4.07 -16.19 16.97
C SER A 489 -3.70 -14.79 17.44
N VAL A 490 -4.34 -14.35 18.51
CA VAL A 490 -4.02 -13.09 19.19
C VAL A 490 -3.64 -13.45 20.62
N PRO A 491 -2.37 -13.35 21.02
CA PRO A 491 -2.10 -13.01 22.41
C PRO A 491 -2.71 -11.63 22.62
N SER A 492 -3.64 -11.47 23.56
CA SER A 492 -4.06 -10.12 23.97
C SER A 492 -2.78 -9.33 24.24
N PRO A 493 -2.55 -8.20 23.54
CA PRO A 493 -1.42 -7.36 23.90
C PRO A 493 -1.56 -7.04 25.36
N SER A 494 -0.50 -7.30 26.14
CA SER A 494 -0.50 -6.91 27.55
C SER A 494 -0.81 -5.42 27.60
N LYS A 495 -1.56 -4.96 28.61
CA LYS A 495 -1.78 -3.51 28.82
C LYS A 495 -0.46 -2.72 28.75
N ASP A 496 0.65 -3.37 29.11
CA ASP A 496 2.01 -2.86 28.99
C ASP A 496 2.46 -2.50 27.56
N PHE A 497 1.90 -3.12 26.50
CA PHE A 497 2.26 -2.77 25.13
C PHE A 497 1.81 -1.35 24.75
N TYR A 498 0.62 -0.94 25.18
CA TYR A 498 0.13 0.42 24.99
C TYR A 498 0.76 1.43 25.96
N GLN A 499 1.13 0.97 27.17
CA GLN A 499 1.80 1.80 28.17
C GLN A 499 3.27 2.09 27.83
N ARG A 500 3.95 1.21 27.09
CA ARG A 500 5.34 1.40 26.63
C ARG A 500 5.48 2.28 25.38
N ARG A 501 4.39 2.61 24.69
CA ARG A 501 4.39 3.77 23.78
C ARG A 501 4.38 5.00 24.70
N HIS A 502 5.51 5.65 24.85
CA HIS A 502 5.73 6.84 25.72
C HIS A 502 4.64 7.93 25.63
N ILE A 503 3.86 7.94 24.55
CA ILE A 503 2.70 8.81 24.34
C ILE A 503 1.56 8.55 25.34
N SER A 504 1.39 7.30 25.86
CA SER A 504 0.25 6.99 26.73
C SER A 504 0.38 7.61 28.12
N LYS A 505 1.59 7.74 28.64
CA LYS A 505 1.82 8.32 29.97
C LYS A 505 1.51 9.81 29.99
N PHE A 506 1.99 10.56 28.98
CA PHE A 506 1.74 12.01 28.86
C PHE A 506 0.27 12.31 28.62
N TYR A 507 -0.45 11.48 27.86
CA TYR A 507 -1.88 11.68 27.62
C TYR A 507 -2.71 11.41 28.86
N HIS A 508 -2.37 10.36 29.63
CA HIS A 508 -3.03 10.06 30.91
C HIS A 508 -2.86 11.23 31.89
N ASP A 509 -1.62 11.71 32.03
CA ASP A 509 -1.28 12.84 32.89
C ASP A 509 -1.98 14.14 32.43
N TYR A 510 -2.13 14.35 31.10
CA TYR A 510 -2.85 15.47 30.52
C TYR A 510 -4.38 15.38 30.74
N CYS A 511 -4.97 14.19 30.56
CA CYS A 511 -6.40 13.98 30.78
C CYS A 511 -6.74 14.07 32.28
N GLU A 512 -5.88 13.56 33.19
CA GLU A 512 -6.07 13.72 34.63
C GLU A 512 -5.93 15.18 35.08
N ALA A 513 -4.99 15.94 34.48
CA ALA A 513 -4.82 17.35 34.79
C ALA A 513 -5.95 18.26 34.29
N ASN A 514 -6.75 17.82 33.31
CA ASN A 514 -7.85 18.62 32.71
C ASN A 514 -9.23 17.94 32.87
N ALA A 515 -9.36 16.94 33.75
CA ALA A 515 -10.63 16.27 34.01
C ALA A 515 -11.61 17.09 34.89
N ASP A 516 -11.12 18.16 35.50
CA ASP A 516 -11.89 19.03 36.43
C ASP A 516 -12.29 20.38 35.78
N GLU A 517 -12.06 20.60 34.48
CA GLU A 517 -12.63 21.70 33.69
C GLU A 517 -13.66 21.19 32.67
#